data_b02080e9284863439516965b1a5328ea
#
_entry.id   b02080e9284863439516965b1a5328ea
#
_cell.length_a   1.000
_cell.length_b   1.000
_cell.length_c   1.000
_cell.angle_alpha   90.00
_cell.angle_beta   90.00
_cell.angle_gamma   90.00
#
_symmetry.space_group_name_H-M   'P 1'
#
loop_
_entity.id
_entity.type
_entity.pdbx_description
1 polymer ?
#
loop_
_entity_poly.entity_id
_entity_poly.type
_entity_poly.pdbx_seq_one_letter_code
_entity_poly.pdbx_strand_id
1 'polypeptide(L)'
;MKLDDPAFDSIGPEARNTHLLEALRCQIAFMRDKVPFWRERLSKSSVDEAKIEGFTDLTRIPIFTKEELRDLRPAELLPEGSRPKIAVGRWTSGTSGRPTVNFWSTTDWACLVASTARMLTRQAATKNPTAFNAYSQAHLTGPLYDGAIRRLGGVVYDRSHHSEDVFSTLAQTDLFDFDTLILPLRTLRGKGLGLLTLLEEDPNFLARHGVRWWIVSSATVDAETAAAARRHGVQVVSNLYGSSEFGLFAISCPMTPGDYHVAQGHVLVEVVDRSGVPVAHGGFGRIVVTHLCGMDENGHACRHSGTQILRLATGDGAVLLSDPCICGLTTPRLRNVRRVEATSPGLDKPVWWER
;
A
#
# COMPACT_ATOMS: atom_id res chain seq x y z
N MET A 1 -6.31 -2.04 -20.29
CA MET A 1 -5.31 -1.04 -19.85
C MET A 1 -4.33 -1.73 -18.90
N LYS A 2 -3.02 -1.48 -19.02
CA LYS A 2 -2.02 -2.12 -18.16
C LYS A 2 -1.99 -1.49 -16.78
N LEU A 3 -1.68 -2.29 -15.74
CA LEU A 3 -1.61 -1.80 -14.36
C LEU A 3 -0.50 -0.76 -14.13
N ASP A 4 0.54 -0.78 -14.95
CA ASP A 4 1.65 0.18 -14.91
C ASP A 4 1.44 1.41 -15.81
N ASP A 5 0.30 1.46 -16.53
CA ASP A 5 -0.04 2.62 -17.35
C ASP A 5 -0.55 3.78 -16.45
N PRO A 6 0.14 4.94 -16.41
CA PRO A 6 -0.31 6.10 -15.64
C PRO A 6 -1.70 6.60 -16.04
N ALA A 7 -2.12 6.36 -17.27
CA ALA A 7 -3.44 6.76 -17.75
C ALA A 7 -4.59 6.08 -16.98
N PHE A 8 -4.34 4.90 -16.36
CA PHE A 8 -5.32 4.20 -15.53
C PHE A 8 -5.91 5.09 -14.42
N ASP A 9 -5.15 6.02 -13.92
CA ASP A 9 -5.51 6.87 -12.79
C ASP A 9 -6.13 8.20 -13.20
N SER A 10 -6.23 8.44 -14.51
CA SER A 10 -6.84 9.64 -15.12
C SER A 10 -8.09 9.32 -15.92
N ILE A 11 -8.48 8.03 -16.06
CA ILE A 11 -9.76 7.66 -16.70
C ILE A 11 -10.94 8.17 -15.88
N GLY A 12 -12.06 8.43 -16.54
CA GLY A 12 -13.27 8.89 -15.87
C GLY A 12 -13.72 7.94 -14.74
N PRO A 13 -14.31 8.47 -13.65
CA PRO A 13 -14.73 7.65 -12.51
C PRO A 13 -15.69 6.52 -12.91
N GLU A 14 -16.60 6.77 -13.84
CA GLU A 14 -17.59 5.78 -14.32
C GLU A 14 -16.90 4.58 -15.00
N ALA A 15 -15.99 4.84 -15.95
CA ALA A 15 -15.25 3.79 -16.65
C ALA A 15 -14.37 2.99 -15.67
N ARG A 16 -13.74 3.68 -14.73
CA ARG A 16 -12.95 3.02 -13.68
C ARG A 16 -13.82 2.14 -12.78
N ASN A 17 -14.97 2.64 -12.33
CA ASN A 17 -15.88 1.89 -11.48
C ASN A 17 -16.42 0.64 -12.18
N THR A 18 -16.75 0.72 -13.47
CA THR A 18 -17.14 -0.45 -14.27
C THR A 18 -16.04 -1.52 -14.26
N HIS A 19 -14.79 -1.13 -14.51
CA HIS A 19 -13.66 -2.05 -14.48
C HIS A 19 -13.44 -2.67 -13.08
N LEU A 20 -13.49 -1.86 -12.03
CA LEU A 20 -13.32 -2.34 -10.66
C LEU A 20 -14.43 -3.28 -10.22
N LEU A 21 -15.68 -3.01 -10.64
CA LEU A 21 -16.83 -3.84 -10.33
C LEU A 21 -16.75 -5.21 -11.01
N GLU A 22 -16.31 -5.24 -12.27
CA GLU A 22 -16.05 -6.49 -13.00
C GLU A 22 -14.95 -7.31 -12.33
N ALA A 23 -13.81 -6.68 -12.00
CA ALA A 23 -12.73 -7.34 -11.29
C ALA A 23 -13.16 -7.88 -9.92
N LEU A 24 -14.00 -7.13 -9.19
CA LEU A 24 -14.56 -7.53 -7.90
C LEU A 24 -15.45 -8.77 -8.03
N ARG A 25 -16.37 -8.79 -9.00
CA ARG A 25 -17.23 -9.95 -9.26
C ARG A 25 -16.40 -11.19 -9.55
N CYS A 26 -15.43 -11.07 -10.45
CA CYS A 26 -14.50 -12.17 -10.76
C CYS A 26 -13.74 -12.66 -9.53
N GLN A 27 -13.28 -11.75 -8.68
CA GLN A 27 -12.51 -12.11 -7.49
C GLN A 27 -13.40 -12.78 -6.44
N ILE A 28 -14.62 -12.29 -6.19
CA ILE A 28 -15.55 -12.92 -5.23
C ILE A 28 -15.96 -14.32 -5.72
N ALA A 29 -16.26 -14.49 -7.01
CA ALA A 29 -16.55 -15.81 -7.60
C ALA A 29 -15.39 -16.77 -7.40
N PHE A 30 -14.16 -16.33 -7.64
CA PHE A 30 -12.96 -17.14 -7.43
C PHE A 30 -12.77 -17.51 -5.96
N MET A 31 -12.94 -16.57 -5.04
CA MET A 31 -12.83 -16.81 -3.59
C MET A 31 -13.87 -17.85 -3.13
N ARG A 32 -15.12 -17.73 -3.60
CA ARG A 32 -16.19 -18.67 -3.29
C ARG A 32 -15.88 -20.07 -3.79
N ASP A 33 -15.38 -20.18 -5.01
CA ASP A 33 -15.09 -21.49 -5.60
C ASP A 33 -13.84 -22.15 -5.01
N LYS A 34 -12.78 -21.40 -4.78
CA LYS A 34 -11.44 -21.94 -4.52
C LYS A 34 -10.96 -21.83 -3.07
N VAL A 35 -11.58 -20.99 -2.22
CA VAL A 35 -11.11 -20.75 -0.85
C VAL A 35 -12.15 -21.19 0.16
N PRO A 36 -11.92 -22.31 0.90
CA PRO A 36 -12.90 -22.86 1.83
C PRO A 36 -13.43 -21.86 2.86
N PHE A 37 -12.55 -21.04 3.44
CA PHE A 37 -12.94 -20.00 4.39
C PHE A 37 -13.95 -19.00 3.77
N TRP A 38 -13.68 -18.50 2.56
CA TRP A 38 -14.58 -17.56 1.90
C TRP A 38 -15.84 -18.23 1.36
N ARG A 39 -15.76 -19.49 0.94
CA ARG A 39 -16.94 -20.28 0.55
C ARG A 39 -17.96 -20.33 1.68
N GLU A 40 -17.52 -20.66 2.89
CA GLU A 40 -18.38 -20.72 4.08
C GLU A 40 -18.92 -19.32 4.45
N ARG A 41 -18.04 -18.32 4.52
CA ARG A 41 -18.40 -16.95 4.94
C ARG A 41 -19.38 -16.29 3.96
N LEU A 42 -19.16 -16.45 2.66
CA LEU A 42 -20.03 -15.88 1.62
C LEU A 42 -21.39 -16.59 1.55
N SER A 43 -21.46 -17.90 1.81
CA SER A 43 -22.74 -18.61 1.86
C SER A 43 -23.63 -18.09 2.97
N LYS A 44 -23.07 -17.72 4.12
CA LYS A 44 -23.81 -17.13 5.25
C LYS A 44 -24.28 -15.71 4.99
N SER A 45 -23.60 -14.96 4.13
CA SER A 45 -23.97 -13.58 3.80
C SER A 45 -24.99 -13.44 2.69
N SER A 46 -25.43 -14.55 2.08
CA SER A 46 -26.37 -14.58 0.94
C SER A 46 -25.94 -13.69 -0.23
N VAL A 47 -24.63 -13.45 -0.37
CA VAL A 47 -24.07 -12.66 -1.47
C VAL A 47 -23.93 -13.55 -2.70
N ASP A 48 -24.54 -13.10 -3.78
CA ASP A 48 -24.40 -13.64 -5.13
C ASP A 48 -23.58 -12.62 -5.93
N GLU A 49 -22.36 -12.98 -6.39
CA GLU A 49 -21.51 -12.05 -7.13
C GLU A 49 -22.13 -11.57 -8.42
N ALA A 50 -22.97 -12.38 -9.05
CA ALA A 50 -23.71 -11.98 -10.25
C ALA A 50 -24.71 -10.84 -10.00
N LYS A 51 -25.14 -10.67 -8.74
CA LYS A 51 -26.07 -9.63 -8.30
C LYS A 51 -25.41 -8.44 -7.63
N ILE A 52 -24.07 -8.35 -7.67
CA ILE A 52 -23.35 -7.16 -7.23
C ILE A 52 -23.43 -6.13 -8.35
N GLU A 53 -24.33 -5.16 -8.23
CA GLU A 53 -24.53 -4.10 -9.22
C GLU A 53 -23.70 -2.84 -8.91
N GLY A 54 -23.33 -2.67 -7.63
CA GLY A 54 -22.51 -1.54 -7.16
C GLY A 54 -21.72 -1.86 -5.91
N PHE A 55 -20.82 -0.95 -5.53
CA PHE A 55 -19.99 -1.13 -4.33
C PHE A 55 -20.79 -1.12 -3.03
N THR A 56 -21.98 -0.55 -3.02
CA THR A 56 -22.91 -0.59 -1.87
C THR A 56 -23.38 -2.00 -1.54
N ASP A 57 -23.41 -2.91 -2.53
CA ASP A 57 -23.78 -4.30 -2.29
C ASP A 57 -22.77 -5.05 -1.42
N LEU A 58 -21.54 -4.54 -1.32
CA LEU A 58 -20.52 -5.07 -0.42
C LEU A 58 -20.91 -4.98 1.04
N THR A 59 -21.84 -4.11 1.42
CA THR A 59 -22.36 -4.00 2.80
C THR A 59 -22.95 -5.31 3.31
N ARG A 60 -23.39 -6.19 2.42
CA ARG A 60 -23.90 -7.53 2.75
C ARG A 60 -22.78 -8.49 3.19
N ILE A 61 -21.53 -8.16 2.88
CA ILE A 61 -20.36 -8.95 3.28
C ILE A 61 -19.80 -8.35 4.58
N PRO A 62 -19.82 -9.09 5.70
CA PRO A 62 -19.28 -8.59 6.95
C PRO A 62 -17.82 -8.17 6.82
N ILE A 63 -17.45 -7.07 7.48
CA ILE A 63 -16.06 -6.63 7.54
C ILE A 63 -15.22 -7.74 8.18
N PHE A 64 -14.09 -8.03 7.56
CA PHE A 64 -13.07 -8.92 8.06
C PHE A 64 -12.10 -8.12 8.93
N THR A 65 -11.83 -8.58 10.13
CA THR A 65 -10.99 -7.85 11.08
C THR A 65 -9.58 -8.42 11.14
N LYS A 66 -8.62 -7.63 11.63
CA LYS A 66 -7.26 -8.12 11.87
C LYS A 66 -7.20 -9.18 12.98
N GLU A 67 -8.14 -9.17 13.89
CA GLU A 67 -8.28 -10.19 14.94
C GLU A 67 -8.67 -11.52 14.31
N GLU A 68 -9.75 -11.56 13.54
CA GLU A 68 -10.13 -12.77 12.78
C GLU A 68 -8.99 -13.27 11.88
N LEU A 69 -8.27 -12.36 11.21
CA LEU A 69 -7.12 -12.73 10.36
C LEU A 69 -6.00 -13.42 11.15
N ARG A 70 -5.74 -12.97 12.40
CA ARG A 70 -4.70 -13.58 13.26
C ARG A 70 -5.08 -14.96 13.78
N ASP A 71 -6.37 -15.24 13.95
CA ASP A 71 -6.88 -16.49 14.45
C ASP A 71 -6.84 -17.60 13.38
N LEU A 72 -6.79 -17.22 12.11
CA LEU A 72 -6.70 -18.14 10.99
C LEU A 72 -5.26 -18.63 10.77
N ARG A 73 -5.15 -19.88 10.31
CA ARG A 73 -3.91 -20.34 9.70
C ARG A 73 -3.78 -19.73 8.31
N PRO A 74 -2.61 -19.22 7.93
CA PRO A 74 -2.44 -18.56 6.61
C PRO A 74 -2.91 -19.40 5.41
N ALA A 75 -2.80 -20.75 5.51
CA ALA A 75 -3.25 -21.67 4.48
C ALA A 75 -4.77 -21.67 4.24
N GLU A 76 -5.58 -21.24 5.23
CA GLU A 76 -7.05 -21.20 5.12
C GLU A 76 -7.53 -20.09 4.18
N LEU A 77 -6.68 -19.09 3.96
CA LEU A 77 -6.91 -17.98 3.04
C LEU A 77 -6.29 -18.20 1.65
N LEU A 78 -5.69 -19.35 1.41
CA LEU A 78 -5.15 -19.71 0.09
C LEU A 78 -6.16 -20.47 -0.74
N PRO A 79 -6.20 -20.25 -2.06
CA PRO A 79 -6.96 -21.06 -2.97
C PRO A 79 -6.49 -22.53 -2.96
N GLU A 80 -7.41 -23.46 -3.04
CA GLU A 80 -7.12 -24.88 -3.17
C GLU A 80 -6.15 -25.13 -4.35
N GLY A 81 -5.08 -25.89 -4.10
CA GLY A 81 -4.06 -26.19 -5.12
C GLY A 81 -3.12 -25.02 -5.48
N SER A 82 -3.19 -23.88 -4.80
CA SER A 82 -2.34 -22.71 -5.14
C SER A 82 -0.92 -22.78 -4.61
N ARG A 83 -0.63 -23.63 -3.62
CA ARG A 83 0.67 -23.67 -2.94
C ARG A 83 1.89 -23.74 -3.86
N PRO A 84 1.89 -24.49 -4.98
CA PRO A 84 3.00 -24.50 -5.92
C PRO A 84 3.22 -23.19 -6.67
N LYS A 85 2.24 -22.27 -6.67
CA LYS A 85 2.29 -20.97 -7.36
C LYS A 85 2.78 -19.84 -6.46
N ILE A 86 2.92 -20.09 -5.15
CA ILE A 86 3.38 -19.08 -4.21
C ILE A 86 4.86 -18.80 -4.43
N ALA A 87 5.19 -17.55 -4.70
CA ALA A 87 6.54 -17.07 -4.94
C ALA A 87 7.10 -16.26 -3.77
N VAL A 88 6.23 -15.54 -3.04
CA VAL A 88 6.63 -14.63 -1.96
C VAL A 88 5.76 -14.86 -0.74
N GLY A 89 6.38 -15.02 0.41
CA GLY A 89 5.73 -15.01 1.73
C GLY A 89 6.34 -13.92 2.59
N ARG A 90 5.53 -13.12 3.26
CA ARG A 90 5.96 -12.08 4.19
C ARG A 90 5.06 -12.07 5.42
N TRP A 91 5.64 -11.75 6.56
CA TRP A 91 4.88 -11.61 7.80
C TRP A 91 4.89 -10.17 8.30
N THR A 92 3.86 -9.84 9.06
CA THR A 92 3.78 -8.57 9.78
C THR A 92 4.70 -8.59 11.00
N SER A 93 5.10 -7.42 11.46
CA SER A 93 5.98 -7.30 12.64
C SER A 93 5.37 -7.76 13.97
N GLY A 94 4.09 -8.16 13.98
CA GLY A 94 3.43 -8.73 15.18
C GLY A 94 3.28 -7.80 16.38
N THR A 95 3.35 -6.50 16.20
CA THR A 95 3.36 -5.51 17.30
C THR A 95 2.06 -5.39 18.08
N SER A 96 0.97 -5.83 17.47
CA SER A 96 -0.35 -5.84 18.09
C SER A 96 -0.84 -7.27 18.41
N GLY A 97 0.07 -8.23 18.51
CA GLY A 97 -0.24 -9.62 18.79
C GLY A 97 0.51 -10.61 17.88
N ARG A 98 -0.12 -11.76 17.58
CA ARG A 98 0.45 -12.78 16.70
C ARG A 98 0.71 -12.20 15.30
N PRO A 99 1.90 -12.40 14.70
CA PRO A 99 2.17 -12.02 13.32
C PRO A 99 1.23 -12.72 12.34
N THR A 100 0.77 -11.99 11.33
CA THR A 100 0.07 -12.59 10.19
C THR A 100 1.05 -12.83 9.06
N VAL A 101 0.82 -13.87 8.28
CA VAL A 101 1.62 -14.20 7.09
C VAL A 101 0.75 -14.04 5.87
N ASN A 102 1.26 -13.32 4.88
CA ASN A 102 0.62 -13.12 3.59
C ASN A 102 1.49 -13.73 2.49
N PHE A 103 0.84 -14.32 1.51
CA PHE A 103 1.47 -14.97 0.37
C PHE A 103 1.03 -14.32 -0.94
N TRP A 104 1.96 -14.23 -1.87
CA TRP A 104 1.72 -13.76 -3.24
C TRP A 104 2.23 -14.81 -4.23
N SER A 105 1.46 -15.07 -5.25
CA SER A 105 1.94 -15.79 -6.42
C SER A 105 2.92 -14.92 -7.21
N THR A 106 3.62 -15.48 -8.18
CA THR A 106 4.48 -14.73 -9.09
C THR A 106 3.70 -13.60 -9.78
N THR A 107 2.47 -13.88 -10.22
CA THR A 107 1.61 -12.89 -10.89
C THR A 107 1.16 -11.79 -9.93
N ASP A 108 0.73 -12.14 -8.70
CA ASP A 108 0.35 -11.14 -7.70
C ASP A 108 1.50 -10.20 -7.36
N TRP A 109 2.72 -10.77 -7.21
CA TRP A 109 3.91 -9.99 -6.95
C TRP A 109 4.23 -9.02 -8.09
N ALA A 110 4.15 -9.49 -9.33
CA ALA A 110 4.33 -8.65 -10.51
C ALA A 110 3.30 -7.51 -10.57
N CYS A 111 2.03 -7.78 -10.21
CA CYS A 111 0.98 -6.76 -10.11
C CYS A 111 1.29 -5.71 -9.02
N LEU A 112 1.79 -6.11 -7.85
CA LEU A 112 2.18 -5.17 -6.79
C LEU A 112 3.33 -4.27 -7.25
N VAL A 113 4.35 -4.85 -7.89
CA VAL A 113 5.50 -4.12 -8.44
C VAL A 113 5.02 -3.12 -9.51
N ALA A 114 4.18 -3.57 -10.45
CA ALA A 114 3.64 -2.72 -11.51
C ALA A 114 2.81 -1.56 -10.96
N SER A 115 1.94 -1.81 -9.99
CA SER A 115 1.13 -0.78 -9.34
C SER A 115 1.99 0.23 -8.57
N THR A 116 3.02 -0.24 -7.87
CA THR A 116 3.96 0.64 -7.14
C THR A 116 4.76 1.49 -8.12
N ALA A 117 5.27 0.90 -9.20
CA ALA A 117 5.98 1.64 -10.26
C ALA A 117 5.06 2.70 -10.90
N ARG A 118 3.80 2.36 -11.19
CA ARG A 118 2.79 3.31 -11.73
C ARG A 118 2.60 4.51 -10.81
N MET A 119 2.46 4.28 -9.50
CA MET A 119 2.37 5.37 -8.52
C MET A 119 3.61 6.26 -8.55
N LEU A 120 4.79 5.67 -8.56
CA LEU A 120 6.06 6.41 -8.56
C LEU A 120 6.29 7.17 -9.87
N THR A 121 5.92 6.61 -11.03
CA THR A 121 6.06 7.26 -12.35
C THR A 121 5.45 8.66 -12.39
N ARG A 122 4.34 8.89 -11.68
CA ARG A 122 3.65 10.19 -11.66
C ARG A 122 4.41 11.29 -10.96
N GLN A 123 5.34 10.92 -10.10
CA GLN A 123 6.10 11.84 -9.26
C GLN A 123 7.60 11.75 -9.50
N ALA A 124 8.05 10.95 -10.46
CA ALA A 124 9.45 10.71 -10.70
C ALA A 124 10.23 12.01 -10.92
N ALA A 125 11.15 12.32 -10.01
CA ALA A 125 12.02 13.48 -10.11
C ALA A 125 13.13 13.27 -11.14
N THR A 126 13.44 11.99 -11.46
CA THR A 126 14.53 11.62 -12.38
C THR A 126 14.06 10.51 -13.32
N LYS A 127 14.66 10.46 -14.52
CA LYS A 127 14.58 9.31 -15.41
C LYS A 127 15.67 8.31 -15.02
N ASN A 128 15.33 7.01 -15.03
CA ASN A 128 16.27 5.94 -14.64
C ASN A 128 16.93 6.22 -13.27
N PRO A 129 16.15 6.30 -12.19
CA PRO A 129 16.65 6.71 -10.88
C PRO A 129 17.76 5.77 -10.38
N THR A 130 18.78 6.34 -9.76
CA THR A 130 19.76 5.58 -8.98
C THR A 130 19.36 5.70 -7.52
N ALA A 131 18.86 4.61 -6.95
CA ALA A 131 18.23 4.61 -5.64
C ALA A 131 19.09 3.93 -4.57
N PHE A 132 19.18 4.55 -3.40
CA PHE A 132 19.60 3.87 -2.18
C PHE A 132 18.35 3.47 -1.39
N ASN A 133 18.14 2.15 -1.23
CA ASN A 133 17.00 1.60 -0.51
C ASN A 133 17.43 1.09 0.87
N ALA A 134 17.03 1.81 1.91
CA ALA A 134 17.32 1.44 3.29
C ALA A 134 16.18 0.71 4.00
N TYR A 135 15.07 0.40 3.32
CA TYR A 135 14.04 -0.48 3.88
C TYR A 135 14.56 -1.92 3.98
N SER A 136 14.17 -2.59 5.05
CA SER A 136 14.54 -4.00 5.27
C SER A 136 14.04 -4.89 4.13
N GLN A 137 14.94 -5.70 3.58
CA GLN A 137 14.64 -6.71 2.56
C GLN A 137 13.84 -7.90 3.14
N ALA A 138 13.81 -8.05 4.46
CA ALA A 138 12.99 -9.06 5.14
C ALA A 138 11.49 -8.67 5.19
N HIS A 139 11.16 -7.38 5.03
CA HIS A 139 9.78 -6.90 4.98
C HIS A 139 9.28 -6.76 3.53
N LEU A 140 7.98 -6.56 3.39
CA LEU A 140 7.32 -6.43 2.08
C LEU A 140 7.86 -5.25 1.27
N THR A 141 8.03 -4.09 1.92
CA THR A 141 8.27 -2.81 1.24
C THR A 141 9.65 -2.71 0.60
N GLY A 142 10.70 -3.26 1.22
CA GLY A 142 12.06 -3.22 0.66
C GLY A 142 12.12 -3.82 -0.75
N PRO A 143 11.84 -5.13 -0.93
CA PRO A 143 11.84 -5.77 -2.25
C PRO A 143 10.82 -5.18 -3.22
N LEU A 144 9.70 -4.64 -2.71
CA LEU A 144 8.68 -4.01 -3.55
C LEU A 144 9.19 -2.71 -4.19
N TYR A 145 9.90 -1.89 -3.42
CA TYR A 145 10.57 -0.70 -3.95
C TYR A 145 11.65 -1.05 -4.96
N ASP A 146 12.47 -2.07 -4.68
CA ASP A 146 13.48 -2.52 -5.62
C ASP A 146 12.89 -2.92 -6.97
N GLY A 147 11.83 -3.71 -6.95
CA GLY A 147 11.11 -4.10 -8.16
C GLY A 147 10.53 -2.90 -8.91
N ALA A 148 9.95 -1.95 -8.18
CA ALA A 148 9.36 -0.75 -8.77
C ALA A 148 10.42 0.17 -9.41
N ILE A 149 11.54 0.42 -8.75
CA ILE A 149 12.64 1.24 -9.29
C ILE A 149 13.26 0.58 -10.54
N ARG A 150 13.52 -0.74 -10.51
CA ARG A 150 14.02 -1.45 -11.69
C ARG A 150 13.04 -1.39 -12.86
N ARG A 151 11.73 -1.42 -12.59
CA ARG A 151 10.70 -1.26 -13.63
C ARG A 151 10.67 0.16 -14.23
N LEU A 152 11.14 1.16 -13.50
CA LEU A 152 11.37 2.53 -14.00
C LEU A 152 12.69 2.67 -14.78
N GLY A 153 13.42 1.58 -15.02
CA GLY A 153 14.74 1.59 -15.65
C GLY A 153 15.88 2.02 -14.73
N GLY A 154 15.63 2.08 -13.41
CA GLY A 154 16.58 2.53 -12.42
C GLY A 154 17.49 1.41 -11.88
N VAL A 155 18.50 1.85 -11.12
CA VAL A 155 19.43 1.01 -10.35
C VAL A 155 19.10 1.14 -8.87
N VAL A 156 19.23 0.03 -8.12
CA VAL A 156 19.00 0.03 -6.67
C VAL A 156 20.24 -0.50 -5.96
N TYR A 157 20.69 0.26 -5.00
CA TYR A 157 21.65 -0.16 -3.99
C TYR A 157 20.90 -0.46 -2.69
N ASP A 158 21.01 -1.70 -2.21
CA ASP A 158 20.40 -2.13 -0.96
C ASP A 158 21.34 -1.86 0.19
N ARG A 159 20.77 -1.49 1.34
CA ARG A 159 21.54 -1.47 2.57
C ARG A 159 21.95 -2.88 2.98
N SER A 160 23.22 -3.05 3.35
CA SER A 160 23.72 -4.32 3.90
C SER A 160 22.96 -4.72 5.19
N HIS A 161 22.69 -6.00 5.34
CA HIS A 161 21.98 -6.56 6.50
C HIS A 161 22.69 -6.33 7.84
N HIS A 162 23.99 -6.05 7.82
CA HIS A 162 24.80 -5.91 9.03
C HIS A 162 24.85 -4.49 9.60
N SER A 163 24.27 -3.50 8.90
CA SER A 163 24.31 -2.11 9.32
C SER A 163 22.93 -1.62 9.76
N GLU A 164 22.54 -1.93 10.99
CA GLU A 164 21.43 -1.22 11.64
C GLU A 164 21.88 0.13 12.23
N ASP A 165 23.17 0.40 12.25
CA ASP A 165 23.70 1.65 12.77
C ASP A 165 23.89 2.70 11.66
N VAL A 166 23.81 3.95 12.08
CA VAL A 166 23.87 5.11 11.19
C VAL A 166 25.23 5.26 10.53
N PHE A 167 26.32 4.99 11.25
CA PHE A 167 27.70 5.18 10.76
C PHE A 167 28.04 4.22 9.63
N SER A 168 27.67 2.94 9.76
CA SER A 168 27.81 1.96 8.67
C SER A 168 27.01 2.36 7.44
N THR A 169 25.82 2.93 7.62
CA THR A 169 25.01 3.41 6.51
C THR A 169 25.65 4.61 5.82
N LEU A 170 26.14 5.59 6.58
CA LEU A 170 26.85 6.75 6.02
C LEU A 170 28.08 6.31 5.22
N ALA A 171 28.89 5.39 5.77
CA ALA A 171 30.05 4.84 5.07
C ALA A 171 29.68 4.10 3.76
N GLN A 172 28.55 3.39 3.73
CA GLN A 172 28.08 2.73 2.51
C GLN A 172 27.61 3.74 1.46
N THR A 173 26.90 4.80 1.85
CA THR A 173 26.39 5.81 0.91
C THR A 173 27.52 6.63 0.27
N ASP A 174 28.69 6.69 0.87
CA ASP A 174 29.87 7.35 0.30
C ASP A 174 30.56 6.54 -0.82
N LEU A 175 30.15 5.28 -1.02
CA LEU A 175 30.77 4.39 -2.02
C LEU A 175 30.17 4.55 -3.43
N PHE A 176 29.02 5.22 -3.58
CA PHE A 176 28.34 5.36 -4.87
C PHE A 176 27.46 6.61 -4.91
N ASP A 177 27.22 7.10 -6.11
CA ASP A 177 26.31 8.20 -6.35
C ASP A 177 24.87 7.71 -6.46
N PHE A 178 23.93 8.43 -5.84
CA PHE A 178 22.49 8.19 -5.97
C PHE A 178 21.70 9.51 -5.94
N ASP A 179 20.59 9.55 -6.66
CA ASP A 179 19.70 10.71 -6.74
C ASP A 179 18.35 10.47 -6.05
N THR A 180 18.11 9.22 -5.66
CA THR A 180 16.84 8.77 -5.08
C THR A 180 17.11 8.05 -3.75
N LEU A 181 16.48 8.55 -2.69
CA LEU A 181 16.56 7.96 -1.36
C LEU A 181 15.25 7.28 -1.01
N ILE A 182 15.30 5.99 -0.65
CA ILE A 182 14.15 5.20 -0.20
C ILE A 182 14.35 4.86 1.27
N LEU A 183 13.73 5.66 2.15
CA LEU A 183 14.02 5.61 3.58
C LEU A 183 12.81 6.09 4.39
N PRO A 184 12.44 5.42 5.50
CA PRO A 184 11.41 5.92 6.41
C PRO A 184 11.84 7.24 7.06
N LEU A 185 10.87 8.07 7.44
CA LEU A 185 11.14 9.34 8.13
C LEU A 185 11.80 9.10 9.50
N ARG A 186 11.27 8.17 10.26
CA ARG A 186 11.73 7.81 11.61
C ARG A 186 12.08 6.33 11.67
N THR A 187 12.95 5.99 12.58
CA THR A 187 13.18 4.59 12.94
C THR A 187 11.84 3.95 13.36
N LEU A 188 11.52 2.80 12.78
CA LEU A 188 10.35 2.05 13.17
C LEU A 188 10.61 1.41 14.54
N ARG A 189 9.91 1.90 15.57
CA ARG A 189 9.97 1.36 16.95
C ARG A 189 11.36 1.39 17.61
N GLY A 190 12.13 2.41 17.32
CA GLY A 190 13.48 2.54 17.86
C GLY A 190 14.47 1.52 17.27
N LYS A 191 14.08 0.81 16.21
CA LYS A 191 14.94 -0.14 15.49
C LYS A 191 15.02 0.24 14.02
N GLY A 192 16.17 0.07 13.42
CA GLY A 192 16.43 0.42 12.03
C GLY A 192 16.77 1.89 11.85
N LEU A 193 16.89 2.31 10.61
CA LEU A 193 17.31 3.62 10.20
C LEU A 193 16.13 4.48 9.74
N GLY A 194 16.14 5.75 10.10
CA GLY A 194 15.23 6.77 9.58
C GLY A 194 15.98 7.99 9.09
N LEU A 195 15.34 8.79 8.23
CA LEU A 195 15.95 10.00 7.70
C LEU A 195 16.38 10.98 8.82
N LEU A 196 15.55 11.14 9.85
CA LEU A 196 15.90 12.04 10.96
C LEU A 196 17.17 11.61 11.67
N THR A 197 17.38 10.31 11.88
CA THR A 197 18.60 9.79 12.50
C THR A 197 19.84 10.05 11.63
N LEU A 198 19.72 9.93 10.29
CA LEU A 198 20.82 10.32 9.40
C LEU A 198 21.14 11.79 9.46
N LEU A 199 20.11 12.65 9.50
CA LEU A 199 20.28 14.10 9.55
C LEU A 199 20.78 14.61 10.91
N GLU A 200 20.60 13.88 11.99
CA GLU A 200 21.22 14.16 13.30
C GLU A 200 22.75 13.99 13.24
N GLU A 201 23.25 12.99 12.50
CA GLU A 201 24.69 12.72 12.34
C GLU A 201 25.32 13.50 11.18
N ASP A 202 24.59 13.65 10.07
CA ASP A 202 25.00 14.45 8.90
C ASP A 202 23.87 15.35 8.44
N PRO A 203 23.78 16.59 8.97
CA PRO A 203 22.74 17.55 8.59
C PRO A 203 22.73 17.91 7.09
N ASN A 204 23.83 17.70 6.39
CA ASN A 204 23.98 17.96 4.96
C ASN A 204 23.80 16.73 4.08
N PHE A 205 23.44 15.56 4.65
CA PHE A 205 23.36 14.29 3.96
C PHE A 205 22.63 14.37 2.62
N LEU A 206 21.42 14.93 2.60
CA LEU A 206 20.62 15.04 1.38
C LEU A 206 21.29 15.88 0.29
N ALA A 207 21.86 17.02 0.68
CA ALA A 207 22.54 17.92 -0.25
C ALA A 207 23.88 17.34 -0.72
N ARG A 208 24.67 16.73 0.17
CA ARG A 208 25.96 16.11 -0.11
C ARG A 208 25.86 15.00 -1.14
N HIS A 209 24.82 14.17 -1.04
CA HIS A 209 24.54 13.10 -2.00
C HIS A 209 23.72 13.54 -3.21
N GLY A 210 23.31 14.80 -3.30
CA GLY A 210 22.51 15.32 -4.42
C GLY A 210 21.13 14.64 -4.52
N VAL A 211 20.53 14.28 -3.38
CA VAL A 211 19.22 13.60 -3.34
C VAL A 211 18.14 14.52 -3.91
N ARG A 212 17.53 14.12 -5.01
CA ARG A 212 16.43 14.85 -5.66
C ARG A 212 15.06 14.23 -5.38
N TRP A 213 15.01 12.94 -5.12
CA TRP A 213 13.78 12.20 -4.88
C TRP A 213 13.84 11.43 -3.56
N TRP A 214 12.93 11.75 -2.63
CA TRP A 214 12.78 10.98 -1.41
C TRP A 214 11.47 10.20 -1.45
N ILE A 215 11.58 8.86 -1.37
CA ILE A 215 10.47 7.91 -1.34
C ILE A 215 10.34 7.38 0.08
N VAL A 216 9.14 7.49 0.65
CA VAL A 216 8.88 7.15 2.05
C VAL A 216 7.53 6.45 2.22
N SER A 217 7.45 5.56 3.18
CA SER A 217 6.20 4.95 3.66
C SER A 217 6.26 4.72 5.17
N SER A 218 5.21 4.12 5.75
CA SER A 218 5.12 3.79 7.18
C SER A 218 4.99 4.99 8.14
N ALA A 219 4.95 6.22 7.62
CA ALA A 219 4.66 7.44 8.37
C ALA A 219 4.06 8.48 7.43
N THR A 220 3.22 9.36 7.95
CA THR A 220 2.79 10.55 7.21
C THR A 220 3.90 11.58 7.23
N VAL A 221 4.26 12.09 6.06
CA VAL A 221 5.16 13.26 5.92
C VAL A 221 4.28 14.50 5.85
N ASP A 222 4.37 15.36 6.84
CA ASP A 222 3.66 16.63 6.86
C ASP A 222 4.30 17.68 5.94
N ALA A 223 3.61 18.78 5.73
CA ALA A 223 4.06 19.85 4.83
C ALA A 223 5.37 20.50 5.30
N GLU A 224 5.59 20.59 6.61
CA GLU A 224 6.81 21.18 7.18
C GLU A 224 8.02 20.30 6.94
N THR A 225 7.89 18.98 7.21
CA THR A 225 8.94 17.99 6.93
C THR A 225 9.27 17.93 5.44
N ALA A 226 8.26 17.94 4.56
CA ALA A 226 8.48 18.00 3.12
C ALA A 226 9.17 19.29 2.68
N ALA A 227 8.82 20.44 3.26
CA ALA A 227 9.48 21.71 3.00
C ALA A 227 10.93 21.71 3.52
N ALA A 228 11.19 21.09 4.67
CA ALA A 228 12.55 20.93 5.18
C ALA A 228 13.42 20.11 4.21
N ALA A 229 12.94 18.96 3.74
CA ALA A 229 13.66 18.16 2.74
C ALA A 229 13.96 18.96 1.46
N ARG A 230 13.01 19.78 1.00
CA ARG A 230 13.21 20.65 -0.19
C ARG A 230 14.31 21.69 0.02
N ARG A 231 14.47 22.25 1.22
CA ARG A 231 15.58 23.18 1.53
C ARG A 231 16.96 22.51 1.40
N HIS A 232 17.02 21.20 1.49
CA HIS A 232 18.24 20.39 1.31
C HIS A 232 18.36 19.79 -0.12
N GLY A 233 17.62 20.31 -1.10
CA GLY A 233 17.75 19.94 -2.51
C GLY A 233 16.76 18.89 -3.01
N VAL A 234 15.97 18.27 -2.14
CA VAL A 234 14.94 17.29 -2.55
C VAL A 234 13.86 17.99 -3.37
N GLN A 235 13.67 17.56 -4.61
CA GLN A 235 12.66 18.14 -5.51
C GLN A 235 11.28 17.51 -5.27
N VAL A 236 11.25 16.21 -5.05
CA VAL A 236 10.02 15.42 -4.88
C VAL A 236 10.09 14.56 -3.62
N VAL A 237 9.04 14.61 -2.83
CA VAL A 237 8.79 13.69 -1.72
C VAL A 237 7.58 12.84 -2.06
N SER A 238 7.80 11.55 -2.29
CA SER A 238 6.74 10.56 -2.56
C SER A 238 6.43 9.78 -1.30
N ASN A 239 5.33 10.11 -0.63
CA ASN A 239 4.88 9.38 0.54
C ASN A 239 3.84 8.33 0.12
N LEU A 240 4.12 7.04 0.35
CA LEU A 240 3.24 5.95 0.00
C LEU A 240 2.54 5.38 1.25
N TYR A 241 1.28 5.01 1.06
CA TYR A 241 0.47 4.35 2.08
C TYR A 241 0.08 2.94 1.63
N GLY A 242 0.07 2.01 2.58
CA GLY A 242 -0.29 0.63 2.35
C GLY A 242 -0.28 -0.19 3.63
N SER A 243 -0.46 -1.49 3.48
CA SER A 243 -0.36 -2.45 4.59
C SER A 243 0.35 -3.72 4.14
N SER A 244 0.80 -4.50 5.11
CA SER A 244 1.50 -5.77 4.82
C SER A 244 0.62 -6.79 4.10
N GLU A 245 -0.69 -6.65 4.20
CA GLU A 245 -1.65 -7.56 3.58
C GLU A 245 -1.87 -7.25 2.10
N PHE A 246 -1.74 -5.97 1.70
CA PHE A 246 -2.11 -5.50 0.36
C PHE A 246 -0.95 -4.87 -0.43
N GLY A 247 0.19 -4.66 0.20
CA GLY A 247 1.26 -3.86 -0.37
C GLY A 247 0.97 -2.35 -0.30
N LEU A 248 1.60 -1.60 -1.18
CA LEU A 248 1.40 -0.15 -1.31
C LEU A 248 0.25 0.10 -2.28
N PHE A 249 -0.73 0.91 -1.88
CA PHE A 249 -1.93 1.17 -2.67
C PHE A 249 -2.40 2.63 -2.70
N ALA A 250 -1.64 3.53 -2.09
CA ALA A 250 -1.90 4.97 -2.25
C ALA A 250 -0.59 5.77 -2.18
N ILE A 251 -0.58 6.92 -2.84
CA ILE A 251 0.57 7.84 -2.90
C ILE A 251 0.11 9.27 -2.66
N SER A 252 0.93 10.04 -1.94
CA SER A 252 0.68 11.45 -1.65
C SER A 252 0.45 12.27 -2.92
N CYS A 253 -0.47 13.23 -2.86
CA CYS A 253 -0.69 14.16 -3.96
C CYS A 253 0.36 15.28 -3.92
N PRO A 254 1.04 15.60 -5.04
CA PRO A 254 2.00 16.68 -5.06
C PRO A 254 1.37 18.06 -4.94
N MET A 255 0.08 18.20 -5.31
CA MET A 255 -0.66 19.47 -5.34
C MET A 255 -1.52 19.72 -4.10
N THR A 256 -1.91 18.65 -3.40
CA THR A 256 -2.73 18.72 -2.17
C THR A 256 -2.04 17.95 -1.04
N PRO A 257 -1.14 18.61 -0.28
CA PRO A 257 -0.42 17.96 0.82
C PRO A 257 -1.37 17.31 1.82
N GLY A 258 -1.05 16.10 2.25
CA GLY A 258 -1.88 15.31 3.18
C GLY A 258 -2.96 14.46 2.52
N ASP A 259 -3.20 14.60 1.20
CA ASP A 259 -4.07 13.72 0.44
C ASP A 259 -3.25 12.59 -0.20
N TYR A 260 -3.81 11.38 -0.21
CA TYR A 260 -3.23 10.20 -0.85
C TYR A 260 -4.15 9.69 -1.95
N HIS A 261 -3.72 9.72 -3.19
CA HIS A 261 -4.41 9.09 -4.31
C HIS A 261 -4.36 7.57 -4.21
N VAL A 262 -5.52 6.93 -4.24
CA VAL A 262 -5.62 5.47 -4.24
C VAL A 262 -5.23 4.91 -5.60
N ALA A 263 -4.24 4.04 -5.65
CA ALA A 263 -3.86 3.30 -6.86
C ALA A 263 -4.76 2.07 -6.99
N GLN A 264 -5.93 2.27 -7.56
CA GLN A 264 -6.88 1.19 -7.81
C GLN A 264 -6.40 0.26 -8.92
N GLY A 265 -6.93 -0.95 -8.96
CA GLY A 265 -6.63 -1.95 -9.99
C GLY A 265 -6.24 -3.31 -9.40
N HIS A 266 -5.36 -3.36 -8.39
CA HIS A 266 -5.06 -4.59 -7.65
C HIS A 266 -5.80 -4.69 -6.31
N VAL A 267 -6.38 -3.58 -5.85
CA VAL A 267 -7.23 -3.51 -4.66
C VAL A 267 -8.42 -2.60 -4.91
N LEU A 268 -9.51 -2.88 -4.18
CA LEU A 268 -10.59 -1.94 -3.94
C LEU A 268 -10.42 -1.38 -2.53
N VAL A 269 -10.46 -0.06 -2.40
CA VAL A 269 -10.42 0.64 -1.11
C VAL A 269 -11.76 1.28 -0.85
N GLU A 270 -12.36 0.92 0.28
CA GLU A 270 -13.58 1.53 0.84
C GLU A 270 -13.19 2.38 2.06
N VAL A 271 -13.92 3.44 2.29
CA VAL A 271 -13.95 4.12 3.60
C VAL A 271 -15.35 3.96 4.13
N VAL A 272 -15.50 3.31 5.27
CA VAL A 272 -16.80 2.88 5.80
C VAL A 272 -17.03 3.40 7.22
N ASP A 273 -18.30 3.60 7.56
CA ASP A 273 -18.72 3.92 8.92
C ASP A 273 -18.64 2.70 9.85
N ARG A 274 -19.18 2.83 11.07
CA ARG A 274 -19.22 1.74 12.06
C ARG A 274 -20.03 0.54 11.62
N SER A 275 -21.07 0.79 10.83
CA SER A 275 -21.98 -0.26 10.33
C SER A 275 -21.40 -0.98 9.10
N GLY A 276 -20.25 -0.53 8.58
CA GLY A 276 -19.64 -1.08 7.38
C GLY A 276 -20.22 -0.50 6.09
N VAL A 277 -20.97 0.60 6.17
CA VAL A 277 -21.55 1.29 5.03
C VAL A 277 -20.55 2.33 4.51
N PRO A 278 -20.32 2.41 3.18
CA PRO A 278 -19.44 3.43 2.60
C PRO A 278 -19.87 4.84 3.00
N VAL A 279 -18.90 5.66 3.44
CA VAL A 279 -19.15 7.06 3.76
C VAL A 279 -19.32 7.89 2.47
N ALA A 280 -20.08 8.97 2.57
CA ALA A 280 -20.18 9.96 1.49
C ALA A 280 -18.86 10.74 1.32
N HIS A 281 -18.73 11.46 0.21
CA HIS A 281 -17.64 12.41 -0.01
C HIS A 281 -17.49 13.35 1.20
N GLY A 282 -16.25 13.51 1.68
CA GLY A 282 -15.92 14.29 2.87
C GLY A 282 -16.19 13.59 4.20
N GLY A 283 -16.79 12.39 4.19
CA GLY A 283 -17.01 11.58 5.39
C GLY A 283 -15.72 10.92 5.90
N PHE A 284 -15.55 10.84 7.22
CA PHE A 284 -14.50 10.08 7.87
C PHE A 284 -14.99 8.68 8.22
N GLY A 285 -14.14 7.67 7.99
CA GLY A 285 -14.45 6.28 8.31
C GLY A 285 -13.23 5.39 8.38
N ARG A 286 -13.46 4.09 8.61
CA ARG A 286 -12.40 3.07 8.60
C ARG A 286 -12.03 2.73 7.18
N ILE A 287 -10.73 2.57 6.93
CA ILE A 287 -10.22 2.08 5.65
C ILE A 287 -10.36 0.56 5.61
N VAL A 288 -11.09 0.09 4.61
CA VAL A 288 -11.35 -1.33 4.35
C VAL A 288 -10.84 -1.66 2.95
N VAL A 289 -10.13 -2.76 2.79
CA VAL A 289 -9.47 -3.11 1.54
C VAL A 289 -9.80 -4.54 1.12
N THR A 290 -10.00 -4.72 -0.18
CA THR A 290 -10.29 -6.00 -0.83
C THR A 290 -9.27 -6.25 -1.94
N HIS A 291 -8.72 -7.47 -2.04
CA HIS A 291 -7.97 -7.89 -3.22
C HIS A 291 -8.88 -7.95 -4.45
N LEU A 292 -8.39 -7.49 -5.58
CA LEU A 292 -9.09 -7.58 -6.86
C LEU A 292 -8.34 -8.49 -7.85
N CYS A 293 -9.08 -8.99 -8.84
CA CYS A 293 -8.47 -9.46 -10.07
C CYS A 293 -7.78 -8.29 -10.76
N GLY A 294 -6.48 -8.40 -10.96
CA GLY A 294 -5.69 -7.43 -11.70
C GLY A 294 -5.50 -7.83 -13.17
N MET A 295 -4.73 -7.04 -13.89
CA MET A 295 -4.20 -7.39 -15.20
C MET A 295 -2.71 -7.64 -15.07
N ASP A 296 -2.19 -8.64 -15.80
CA ASP A 296 -0.75 -8.87 -15.92
C ASP A 296 -0.09 -7.77 -16.76
N GLU A 297 1.23 -7.83 -16.89
CA GLU A 297 2.03 -6.88 -17.68
C GLU A 297 1.66 -6.84 -19.17
N ASN A 298 0.95 -7.87 -19.67
CA ASN A 298 0.48 -7.96 -21.06
C ASN A 298 -0.98 -7.49 -21.20
N GLY A 299 -1.64 -7.08 -20.12
CA GLY A 299 -3.03 -6.65 -20.10
C GLY A 299 -4.04 -7.80 -20.03
N HIS A 300 -3.59 -9.05 -19.79
CA HIS A 300 -4.49 -10.17 -19.57
C HIS A 300 -5.05 -10.12 -18.14
N ALA A 301 -6.31 -10.48 -18.00
CA ALA A 301 -6.93 -10.61 -16.68
C ALA A 301 -6.19 -11.67 -15.85
N CYS A 302 -5.64 -11.27 -14.71
CA CYS A 302 -5.04 -12.16 -13.74
C CYS A 302 -5.84 -12.12 -12.44
N ARG A 303 -5.99 -13.29 -11.82
CA ARG A 303 -6.64 -13.41 -10.51
C ARG A 303 -5.59 -13.29 -9.42
N HIS A 304 -5.94 -12.60 -8.35
CA HIS A 304 -5.14 -12.67 -7.14
C HIS A 304 -5.19 -14.13 -6.63
N SER A 305 -4.05 -14.78 -6.57
CA SER A 305 -3.94 -16.23 -6.30
C SER A 305 -3.18 -16.56 -5.02
N GLY A 306 -2.60 -15.57 -4.36
CA GLY A 306 -2.00 -15.69 -3.03
C GLY A 306 -3.05 -15.67 -1.92
N THR A 307 -2.73 -15.02 -0.81
CA THR A 307 -3.67 -14.84 0.31
C THR A 307 -4.90 -14.05 -0.15
N GLN A 308 -6.07 -14.63 0.04
CA GLN A 308 -7.34 -14.06 -0.39
C GLN A 308 -7.95 -13.21 0.73
N ILE A 309 -8.14 -11.93 0.48
CA ILE A 309 -8.69 -11.00 1.47
C ILE A 309 -9.83 -10.19 0.85
N LEU A 310 -10.97 -10.20 1.54
CA LEU A 310 -12.17 -9.47 1.19
C LEU A 310 -12.60 -8.61 2.38
N ARG A 311 -12.73 -7.30 2.17
CA ARG A 311 -13.18 -6.29 3.14
C ARG A 311 -12.42 -6.31 4.47
N LEU A 312 -11.08 -6.37 4.46
CA LEU A 312 -10.26 -6.28 5.68
C LEU A 312 -10.18 -4.84 6.16
N ALA A 313 -10.57 -4.61 7.41
CA ALA A 313 -10.28 -3.36 8.12
C ALA A 313 -8.78 -3.25 8.38
N THR A 314 -8.15 -2.18 7.88
CA THR A 314 -6.68 -1.98 8.03
C THR A 314 -6.27 -1.58 9.44
N GLY A 315 -7.22 -1.13 10.26
CA GLY A 315 -6.99 -0.50 11.56
C GLY A 315 -6.71 1.00 11.46
N ASP A 316 -6.75 1.55 10.24
CA ASP A 316 -6.61 2.97 9.98
C ASP A 316 -7.95 3.57 9.50
N GLY A 317 -8.08 4.88 9.63
CA GLY A 317 -9.22 5.65 9.12
C GLY A 317 -8.75 6.85 8.30
N ALA A 318 -9.66 7.34 7.45
CA ALA A 318 -9.42 8.51 6.61
C ALA A 318 -10.70 9.24 6.26
N VAL A 319 -10.57 10.47 5.78
CA VAL A 319 -11.64 11.17 5.06
C VAL A 319 -11.58 10.75 3.59
N LEU A 320 -12.73 10.35 3.02
CA LEU A 320 -12.84 9.99 1.61
C LEU A 320 -13.13 11.23 0.77
N LEU A 321 -12.29 11.49 -0.24
CA LEU A 321 -12.52 12.50 -1.26
C LEU A 321 -12.66 11.80 -2.62
N SER A 322 -13.84 11.92 -3.22
CA SER A 322 -14.18 11.26 -4.49
C SER A 322 -14.24 12.20 -5.70
N ASP A 323 -14.07 13.51 -5.47
CA ASP A 323 -13.99 14.53 -6.51
C ASP A 323 -12.66 14.46 -7.28
N PRO A 324 -12.62 14.89 -8.56
CA PRO A 324 -11.38 15.01 -9.31
C PRO A 324 -10.38 15.95 -8.62
N CYS A 325 -9.11 15.59 -8.64
CA CYS A 325 -8.06 16.40 -8.05
C CYS A 325 -7.54 17.45 -9.02
N ILE A 326 -7.10 18.60 -8.48
CA ILE A 326 -6.44 19.66 -9.26
C ILE A 326 -5.13 19.19 -9.93
N CYS A 327 -4.56 18.05 -9.49
CA CYS A 327 -3.41 17.41 -10.13
C CYS A 327 -3.76 16.65 -11.42
N GLY A 328 -5.05 16.61 -11.81
CA GLY A 328 -5.56 15.91 -12.99
C GLY A 328 -5.91 14.44 -12.78
N LEU A 329 -5.61 13.84 -11.62
CA LEU A 329 -6.01 12.48 -11.30
C LEU A 329 -7.47 12.41 -10.88
N THR A 330 -8.16 11.37 -11.32
CA THR A 330 -9.59 11.12 -11.03
C THR A 330 -9.79 10.05 -9.96
N THR A 331 -8.72 9.44 -9.48
CA THR A 331 -8.80 8.42 -8.42
C THR A 331 -9.23 9.04 -7.08
N PRO A 332 -9.98 8.31 -6.25
CA PRO A 332 -10.31 8.75 -4.91
C PRO A 332 -9.06 9.08 -4.09
N ARG A 333 -9.21 10.02 -3.15
CA ARG A 333 -8.15 10.40 -2.22
C ARG A 333 -8.54 10.08 -0.79
N LEU A 334 -7.54 9.69 -0.02
CA LEU A 334 -7.62 9.53 1.43
C LEU A 334 -6.92 10.72 2.08
N ARG A 335 -7.64 11.45 2.94
CA ARG A 335 -7.11 12.59 3.70
C ARG A 335 -7.11 12.26 5.19
N ASN A 336 -6.13 12.78 5.94
CA ASN A 336 -6.02 12.56 7.38
C ASN A 336 -5.95 11.06 7.74
N VAL A 337 -5.16 10.30 6.98
CA VAL A 337 -4.92 8.88 7.29
C VAL A 337 -4.28 8.75 8.66
N ARG A 338 -4.94 8.03 9.57
CA ARG A 338 -4.46 7.85 10.94
C ARG A 338 -4.93 6.54 11.54
N ARG A 339 -4.19 6.05 12.53
CA ARG A 339 -4.60 4.88 13.30
C ARG A 339 -5.88 5.16 14.08
N VAL A 340 -6.88 4.27 13.99
CA VAL A 340 -8.17 4.37 14.69
C VAL A 340 -8.47 3.15 15.54
N GLU A 341 -7.74 2.05 15.38
CA GLU A 341 -7.84 0.87 16.22
C GLU A 341 -6.64 0.81 17.16
N ALA A 342 -6.87 0.41 18.41
CA ALA A 342 -5.82 0.24 19.39
C ALA A 342 -4.80 -0.81 18.93
N THR A 343 -3.51 -0.49 19.08
CA THR A 343 -2.40 -1.38 18.72
C THR A 343 -1.81 -2.12 19.91
N SER A 344 -2.32 -1.87 21.13
CA SER A 344 -1.79 -2.44 22.37
C SER A 344 -2.92 -2.94 23.27
N PRO A 345 -2.73 -4.07 23.99
CA PRO A 345 -3.64 -4.50 25.04
C PRO A 345 -3.72 -3.42 26.12
N GLY A 346 -4.92 -2.92 26.41
CA GLY A 346 -5.16 -1.91 27.44
C GLY A 346 -5.67 -0.54 26.94
N LEU A 347 -5.74 -0.32 25.64
CA LEU A 347 -6.44 0.82 25.05
C LEU A 347 -7.83 0.36 24.59
N ASP A 348 -8.77 0.41 25.49
CA ASP A 348 -10.07 -0.28 25.39
C ASP A 348 -11.08 0.32 24.40
N LYS A 349 -10.79 1.40 23.67
CA LYS A 349 -11.76 1.97 22.71
C LYS A 349 -11.10 2.68 21.53
N PRO A 350 -11.63 2.48 20.31
CA PRO A 350 -11.27 3.27 19.16
C PRO A 350 -11.75 4.72 19.33
N VAL A 351 -10.85 5.67 19.25
CA VAL A 351 -11.00 7.07 19.70
C VAL A 351 -11.72 7.99 18.68
N TRP A 352 -11.92 7.54 17.43
CA TRP A 352 -12.32 8.44 16.36
C TRP A 352 -13.84 8.71 16.26
N TRP A 353 -14.68 7.93 16.89
CA TRP A 353 -16.14 8.10 16.89
C TRP A 353 -16.71 8.76 18.15
N GLU A 354 -15.87 9.14 19.10
CA GLU A 354 -16.28 9.86 20.29
C GLU A 354 -16.20 11.40 20.14
N ARG A 355 -15.90 11.90 18.91
CA ARG A 355 -15.80 13.33 18.62
C ARG A 355 -16.75 13.73 17.52
#